data_f4a30416654db62fb558833a8b2f0992
#
_entry.id   f4a30416654db62fb558833a8b2f0992
#
_cell.length_a   1.000
_cell.length_b   1.000
_cell.length_c   1.000
_cell.angle_alpha   90.00
_cell.angle_beta   90.00
_cell.angle_gamma   90.00
#
_symmetry.space_group_name_H-M   'P 1'
#
loop_
_entity.id
_entity.type
_entity.pdbx_description
1 polymer ?
#
loop_
_entity_poly.entity_id
_entity_poly.type
_entity_poly.pdbx_seq_one_letter_code
_entity_poly.pdbx_strand_id
1 'polypeptide(L)'
;MKNTKLRFIVFLVVFSMVAIACGGSDDTTESPDTTEATVEETLASPATTAPPPEVIVVWAEELVANALDPLVGAYEAAAGVDVEVVVYDFGAIRTDVQTAGPAGEGPDVFLGAHDWVGELAANGVVAPLDLGDSVNDIFDVGIAGFSYGGNVYGFPYATEAIAMFYNTDLVDGVPSTWEE
;
A
#
# COMPACT_ATOMS: atom_id res chain seq x y z
N MET A 1 35.95 28.75 -31.24
CA MET A 1 36.55 27.93 -32.30
C MET A 1 36.42 26.44 -31.87
N LYS A 2 35.94 25.66 -32.81
CA LYS A 2 35.86 24.18 -32.89
C LYS A 2 34.57 23.52 -32.41
N ASN A 3 33.81 23.24 -33.45
CA ASN A 3 32.68 22.32 -33.56
C ASN A 3 33.02 20.88 -33.14
N THR A 4 32.09 20.20 -32.51
CA THR A 4 32.08 18.75 -32.57
C THR A 4 30.65 18.21 -32.66
N LYS A 5 30.43 17.66 -33.76
CA LYS A 5 29.33 17.04 -34.47
C LYS A 5 28.43 16.12 -33.62
N LEU A 6 27.18 16.48 -33.71
CA LEU A 6 25.97 15.67 -33.52
C LEU A 6 26.04 14.37 -34.33
N ARG A 7 25.95 13.21 -33.70
CA ARG A 7 25.70 11.93 -34.36
C ARG A 7 24.35 11.41 -33.93
N PHE A 8 23.35 11.66 -34.79
CA PHE A 8 22.08 10.96 -34.80
C PHE A 8 22.30 9.51 -35.25
N ILE A 9 21.92 8.54 -34.42
CA ILE A 9 21.73 7.16 -34.89
C ILE A 9 20.23 6.92 -34.85
N VAL A 10 19.66 6.87 -36.07
CA VAL A 10 18.28 6.49 -36.33
C VAL A 10 18.27 4.95 -36.37
N PHE A 11 17.58 4.32 -35.38
CA PHE A 11 17.23 2.91 -35.49
C PHE A 11 15.85 2.78 -36.10
N LEU A 12 15.86 2.32 -37.36
CA LEU A 12 14.68 1.96 -38.14
C LEU A 12 14.27 0.52 -37.75
N VAL A 13 13.17 0.36 -37.00
CA VAL A 13 12.58 -0.95 -36.74
C VAL A 13 11.52 -1.24 -37.81
N VAL A 14 11.80 -2.19 -38.61
CA VAL A 14 10.93 -2.71 -39.70
C VAL A 14 9.78 -3.51 -39.07
N PHE A 15 8.57 -3.06 -39.30
CA PHE A 15 7.33 -3.72 -38.89
C PHE A 15 6.94 -4.72 -39.97
N SER A 16 7.09 -6.03 -39.72
CA SER A 16 6.61 -7.09 -40.63
C SER A 16 5.17 -7.44 -40.26
N MET A 17 4.23 -7.01 -41.12
CA MET A 17 2.85 -7.52 -41.14
C MET A 17 2.86 -8.89 -41.84
N VAL A 18 2.35 -9.91 -41.17
CA VAL A 18 1.89 -11.14 -41.82
C VAL A 18 0.37 -11.16 -41.78
N ALA A 19 -0.24 -10.88 -42.91
CA ALA A 19 -1.65 -11.12 -43.17
C ALA A 19 -1.79 -12.57 -43.63
N ILE A 20 -2.62 -13.35 -42.96
CA ILE A 20 -3.14 -14.62 -43.48
C ILE A 20 -4.64 -14.44 -43.66
N ALA A 21 -5.06 -14.48 -44.88
CA ALA A 21 -6.43 -14.37 -45.35
C ALA A 21 -7.02 -15.74 -45.66
N CYS A 22 -8.28 -15.84 -45.35
CA CYS A 22 -9.35 -16.49 -46.13
C CYS A 22 -9.48 -18.02 -46.15
N GLY A 23 -10.69 -18.45 -45.84
CA GLY A 23 -11.43 -19.33 -46.71
C GLY A 23 -12.40 -20.28 -46.07
N GLY A 24 -13.72 -20.05 -46.29
CA GLY A 24 -14.65 -21.12 -46.65
C GLY A 24 -15.59 -21.68 -45.58
N SER A 25 -16.78 -21.20 -45.61
CA SER A 25 -18.14 -21.85 -45.57
C SER A 25 -18.25 -23.30 -45.04
N ASP A 26 -19.14 -23.55 -44.09
CA ASP A 26 -20.49 -24.06 -44.19
C ASP A 26 -20.99 -24.63 -42.85
N ASP A 27 -22.17 -24.17 -42.45
CA ASP A 27 -23.26 -24.83 -41.75
C ASP A 27 -22.98 -26.11 -40.93
N THR A 28 -23.25 -26.08 -39.65
CA THR A 28 -24.25 -26.96 -39.01
C THR A 28 -24.44 -26.54 -37.53
N THR A 29 -25.71 -26.33 -37.22
CA THR A 29 -26.32 -26.13 -35.92
C THR A 29 -26.01 -27.28 -34.97
N GLU A 30 -25.35 -27.02 -33.85
CA GLU A 30 -25.55 -27.76 -32.60
C GLU A 30 -25.05 -26.93 -31.42
N SER A 31 -25.98 -26.68 -30.51
CA SER A 31 -25.75 -26.02 -29.22
C SER A 31 -25.10 -27.01 -28.26
N PRO A 32 -23.99 -26.71 -27.65
CA PRO A 32 -23.56 -27.40 -26.45
C PRO A 32 -23.78 -26.52 -25.24
N ASP A 33 -24.52 -27.10 -24.35
CA ASP A 33 -24.62 -26.93 -22.91
C ASP A 33 -23.47 -26.15 -22.29
N THR A 34 -23.77 -24.95 -21.76
CA THR A 34 -22.83 -24.13 -21.04
C THR A 34 -22.67 -24.68 -19.62
N THR A 35 -21.67 -25.51 -19.43
CA THR A 35 -21.17 -25.83 -18.09
C THR A 35 -20.36 -24.63 -17.63
N GLU A 36 -20.94 -23.81 -16.78
CA GLU A 36 -20.23 -22.78 -15.98
C GLU A 36 -19.19 -23.49 -15.11
N ALA A 37 -17.95 -23.46 -15.53
CA ALA A 37 -16.83 -23.76 -14.67
C ALA A 37 -16.58 -22.54 -13.78
N THR A 38 -17.09 -22.59 -12.55
CA THR A 38 -16.70 -21.68 -11.47
C THR A 38 -15.21 -21.89 -11.20
N VAL A 39 -14.39 -21.01 -11.72
CA VAL A 39 -12.97 -20.93 -11.34
C VAL A 39 -12.95 -20.20 -10.00
N GLU A 40 -12.96 -20.97 -8.94
CA GLU A 40 -12.63 -20.50 -7.60
C GLU A 40 -11.11 -20.24 -7.57
N GLU A 41 -10.70 -19.05 -7.96
CA GLU A 41 -9.33 -18.59 -7.86
C GLU A 41 -9.06 -18.29 -6.37
N THR A 42 -8.67 -19.33 -5.65
CA THR A 42 -8.13 -19.20 -4.29
C THR A 42 -6.80 -18.47 -4.43
N LEU A 43 -6.80 -17.16 -4.16
CA LEU A 43 -5.60 -16.37 -3.94
C LEU A 43 -4.94 -16.84 -2.64
N ALA A 44 -4.25 -17.98 -2.71
CA ALA A 44 -3.32 -18.37 -1.69
C ALA A 44 -2.14 -17.39 -1.76
N SER A 45 -2.12 -16.42 -0.85
CA SER A 45 -0.93 -15.62 -0.59
C SER A 45 0.21 -16.58 -0.25
N PRO A 46 1.35 -16.55 -0.94
CA PRO A 46 2.49 -17.36 -0.57
C PRO A 46 2.97 -16.89 0.81
N ALA A 47 2.79 -17.69 1.83
CA ALA A 47 3.50 -17.51 3.08
C ALA A 47 4.99 -17.62 2.77
N THR A 48 5.65 -16.48 2.63
CA THR A 48 7.10 -16.39 2.45
C THR A 48 7.71 -16.78 3.79
N THR A 49 8.21 -18.01 3.90
CA THR A 49 9.05 -18.49 5.00
C THR A 49 10.47 -17.94 4.83
N ALA A 50 10.61 -16.61 4.79
CA ALA A 50 11.91 -15.98 4.97
C ALA A 50 12.30 -16.11 6.47
N PRO A 51 13.58 -16.31 6.81
CA PRO A 51 14.02 -16.17 8.19
C PRO A 51 13.66 -14.76 8.69
N PRO A 52 13.30 -14.62 9.99
CA PRO A 52 13.02 -13.31 10.54
C PRO A 52 14.21 -12.37 10.27
N PRO A 53 13.97 -11.08 9.99
CA PRO A 53 15.05 -10.12 9.80
C PRO A 53 15.92 -10.05 11.05
N GLU A 54 17.21 -9.84 10.89
CA GLU A 54 18.12 -9.63 12.02
C GLU A 54 17.83 -8.28 12.69
N VAL A 55 17.31 -7.34 11.94
CA VAL A 55 16.92 -5.98 12.38
C VAL A 55 15.56 -5.64 11.75
N ILE A 56 14.63 -5.12 12.53
CA ILE A 56 13.38 -4.55 12.04
C ILE A 56 13.57 -3.05 11.82
N VAL A 57 13.45 -2.60 10.59
CA VAL A 57 13.55 -1.18 10.22
C VAL A 57 12.16 -0.54 10.23
N VAL A 58 12.02 0.53 11.03
CA VAL A 58 10.75 1.28 11.18
C VAL A 58 10.93 2.70 10.66
N TRP A 59 10.13 3.13 9.69
CA TRP A 59 10.06 4.53 9.26
C TRP A 59 8.92 5.25 9.96
N ALA A 60 9.25 6.29 10.70
CA ALA A 60 8.28 7.09 11.45
C ALA A 60 8.63 8.58 11.42
N GLU A 61 7.61 9.44 11.47
CA GLU A 61 7.85 10.86 11.69
C GLU A 61 8.43 11.11 13.10
N GLU A 62 9.09 12.26 13.28
CA GLU A 62 9.84 12.58 14.49
C GLU A 62 9.02 12.43 15.77
N LEU A 63 7.76 12.87 15.79
CA LEU A 63 6.91 12.79 16.98
C LEU A 63 6.66 11.33 17.39
N VAL A 64 6.37 10.46 16.44
CA VAL A 64 6.11 9.04 16.68
C VAL A 64 7.41 8.29 16.96
N ALA A 65 8.50 8.58 16.25
CA ALA A 65 9.81 8.02 16.52
C ALA A 65 10.23 8.26 17.97
N ASN A 66 10.08 9.50 18.46
CA ASN A 66 10.35 9.86 19.85
C ASN A 66 9.43 9.13 20.85
N ALA A 67 8.20 8.81 20.46
CA ALA A 67 7.27 8.05 21.31
C ALA A 67 7.61 6.56 21.34
N LEU A 68 8.20 6.03 20.27
CA LEU A 68 8.65 4.63 20.18
C LEU A 68 9.96 4.38 20.94
N ASP A 69 10.87 5.35 20.98
CA ASP A 69 12.22 5.21 21.55
C ASP A 69 12.25 4.51 22.93
N PRO A 70 11.42 4.91 23.94
CA PRO A 70 11.42 4.24 25.24
C PRO A 70 10.86 2.81 25.21
N LEU A 71 10.20 2.38 24.12
CA LEU A 71 9.58 1.06 23.99
C LEU A 71 10.48 0.07 23.25
N VAL A 72 11.41 0.55 22.41
CA VAL A 72 12.29 -0.26 21.57
C VAL A 72 13.03 -1.31 22.38
N GLY A 73 13.79 -0.90 23.40
CA GLY A 73 14.59 -1.84 24.18
C GLY A 73 13.79 -2.92 24.92
N ALA A 74 12.55 -2.61 25.33
CA ALA A 74 11.67 -3.60 25.93
C ALA A 74 11.16 -4.63 24.91
N TYR A 75 10.87 -4.15 23.68
CA TYR A 75 10.47 -5.02 22.57
C TYR A 75 11.62 -5.94 22.13
N GLU A 76 12.81 -5.38 21.91
CA GLU A 76 14.03 -6.13 21.54
C GLU A 76 14.33 -7.26 22.54
N ALA A 77 14.26 -6.93 23.84
CA ALA A 77 14.46 -7.93 24.88
C ALA A 77 13.42 -9.04 24.90
N ALA A 78 12.17 -8.73 24.51
CA ALA A 78 11.08 -9.70 24.48
C ALA A 78 11.07 -10.53 23.18
N ALA A 79 11.34 -9.88 22.04
CA ALA A 79 11.26 -10.48 20.71
C ALA A 79 12.57 -11.16 20.28
N GLY A 80 13.71 -10.74 20.82
CA GLY A 80 15.05 -11.26 20.45
C GLY A 80 15.49 -10.80 19.07
N VAL A 81 15.03 -9.63 18.63
CA VAL A 81 15.36 -8.99 17.35
C VAL A 81 15.64 -7.51 17.61
N ASP A 82 16.63 -6.96 16.93
CA ASP A 82 16.96 -5.54 17.02
C ASP A 82 15.96 -4.68 16.23
N VAL A 83 15.75 -3.43 16.64
CA VAL A 83 14.84 -2.47 15.99
C VAL A 83 15.56 -1.16 15.69
N GLU A 84 15.54 -0.76 14.44
CA GLU A 84 16.04 0.54 13.98
C GLU A 84 14.87 1.47 13.64
N VAL A 85 14.66 2.53 14.41
CA VAL A 85 13.67 3.56 14.13
C VAL A 85 14.33 4.70 13.36
N VAL A 86 13.99 4.83 12.09
CA VAL A 86 14.46 5.88 11.19
C VAL A 86 13.47 7.03 11.20
N VAL A 87 13.93 8.22 11.59
CA VAL A 87 13.11 9.44 11.47
C VAL A 87 12.96 9.79 10.00
N TYR A 88 11.72 9.83 9.52
CA TYR A 88 11.39 10.03 8.12
C TYR A 88 10.36 11.14 7.94
N ASP A 89 10.41 11.86 6.82
CA ASP A 89 9.38 12.85 6.50
C ASP A 89 8.05 12.15 6.15
N PHE A 90 6.99 12.45 6.91
CA PHE A 90 5.68 11.81 6.73
C PHE A 90 5.14 11.97 5.31
N GLY A 91 5.35 13.14 4.69
CA GLY A 91 4.90 13.39 3.33
C GLY A 91 5.64 12.57 2.27
N ALA A 92 6.88 12.16 2.56
CA ALA A 92 7.70 11.36 1.66
C ALA A 92 7.43 9.86 1.78
N ILE A 93 7.07 9.36 2.97
CA ILE A 93 6.90 7.92 3.25
C ILE A 93 6.05 7.23 2.18
N ARG A 94 4.88 7.78 1.85
CA ARG A 94 3.95 7.17 0.88
C ARG A 94 4.58 6.89 -0.48
N THR A 95 5.40 7.81 -0.98
CA THR A 95 6.05 7.68 -2.28
C THR A 95 7.26 6.77 -2.21
N ASP A 96 8.03 6.92 -1.15
CA ASP A 96 9.31 6.25 -1.03
C ASP A 96 9.17 4.75 -0.72
N VAL A 97 8.18 4.34 0.07
CA VAL A 97 7.89 2.90 0.29
C VAL A 97 7.47 2.19 -1.00
N GLN A 98 6.81 2.87 -1.93
CA GLN A 98 6.43 2.29 -3.22
C GLN A 98 7.63 2.06 -4.15
N THR A 99 8.72 2.79 -3.92
CA THR A 99 9.96 2.64 -4.70
C THR A 99 10.93 1.70 -3.99
N ALA A 100 11.17 1.92 -2.70
CA ALA A 100 12.14 1.17 -1.91
C ALA A 100 11.67 -0.25 -1.57
N GLY A 101 10.36 -0.44 -1.29
CA GLY A 101 9.80 -1.75 -0.95
C GLY A 101 10.07 -2.82 -2.01
N PRO A 102 9.66 -2.62 -3.28
CA PRO A 102 9.94 -3.58 -4.34
C PRO A 102 11.43 -3.80 -4.64
N ALA A 103 12.28 -2.83 -4.29
CA ALA A 103 13.73 -2.95 -4.42
C ALA A 103 14.37 -3.75 -3.27
N GLY A 104 13.63 -4.04 -2.20
CA GLY A 104 14.15 -4.65 -0.98
C GLY A 104 14.99 -3.71 -0.11
N GLU A 105 14.82 -2.40 -0.31
CA GLU A 105 15.54 -1.32 0.40
C GLU A 105 14.59 -0.48 1.29
N GLY A 106 13.33 -0.88 1.36
CA GLY A 106 12.31 -0.21 2.18
C GLY A 106 12.33 -0.66 3.65
N PRO A 107 11.50 -0.04 4.49
CA PRO A 107 11.32 -0.45 5.87
C PRO A 107 10.50 -1.74 5.97
N ASP A 108 10.66 -2.47 7.08
CA ASP A 108 9.78 -3.58 7.43
C ASP A 108 8.43 -3.09 7.94
N VAL A 109 8.44 -1.95 8.63
CA VAL A 109 7.25 -1.28 9.17
C VAL A 109 7.34 0.21 8.90
N PHE A 110 6.25 0.85 8.59
CA PHE A 110 6.20 2.30 8.47
C PHE A 110 4.90 2.89 9.02
N LEU A 111 5.00 4.13 9.47
CA LEU A 111 3.85 4.92 9.86
C LEU A 111 3.16 5.47 8.61
N GLY A 112 1.85 5.25 8.51
CA GLY A 112 1.10 5.69 7.35
C GLY A 112 -0.34 6.07 7.66
N ALA A 113 -0.95 6.84 6.76
CA ALA A 113 -2.36 7.19 6.87
C ALA A 113 -3.24 6.08 6.26
N HIS A 114 -4.43 5.91 6.85
CA HIS A 114 -5.36 4.86 6.44
C HIS A 114 -5.82 4.99 4.98
N ASP A 115 -5.88 6.18 4.41
CA ASP A 115 -6.27 6.43 3.03
C ASP A 115 -5.22 6.00 1.99
N TRP A 116 -4.02 5.59 2.43
CA TRP A 116 -2.99 5.02 1.55
C TRP A 116 -3.16 3.52 1.34
N VAL A 117 -3.87 2.85 2.24
CA VAL A 117 -3.95 1.38 2.30
C VAL A 117 -4.40 0.76 0.98
N GLY A 118 -5.46 1.31 0.37
CA GLY A 118 -5.98 0.77 -0.89
C GLY A 118 -4.94 0.77 -2.02
N GLU A 119 -4.19 1.87 -2.16
CA GLU A 119 -3.12 1.97 -3.15
C GLU A 119 -1.95 1.03 -2.85
N LEU A 120 -1.47 1.04 -1.61
CA LEU A 120 -0.31 0.25 -1.21
C LEU A 120 -0.59 -1.25 -1.28
N ALA A 121 -1.79 -1.68 -0.88
CA ALA A 121 -2.23 -3.07 -0.99
C ALA A 121 -2.40 -3.51 -2.45
N ALA A 122 -3.04 -2.67 -3.29
CA ALA A 122 -3.21 -2.97 -4.70
C ALA A 122 -1.88 -3.09 -5.46
N ASN A 123 -0.86 -2.33 -5.03
CA ASN A 123 0.49 -2.36 -5.59
C ASN A 123 1.40 -3.43 -4.94
N GLY A 124 0.91 -4.19 -3.96
CA GLY A 124 1.68 -5.23 -3.29
C GLY A 124 2.82 -4.71 -2.41
N VAL A 125 2.74 -3.45 -1.98
CA VAL A 125 3.75 -2.81 -1.10
C VAL A 125 3.59 -3.24 0.35
N VAL A 126 2.34 -3.50 0.77
CA VAL A 126 2.01 -3.96 2.12
C VAL A 126 1.43 -5.36 2.10
N ALA A 127 1.72 -6.13 3.12
CA ALA A 127 1.19 -7.48 3.32
C ALA A 127 -0.05 -7.46 4.24
N PRO A 128 -1.01 -8.36 4.05
CA PRO A 128 -2.11 -8.52 4.98
C PRO A 128 -1.61 -8.97 6.36
N LEU A 129 -2.23 -8.45 7.40
CA LEU A 129 -1.93 -8.75 8.80
C LEU A 129 -3.03 -9.60 9.43
N ASP A 130 -2.62 -10.59 10.24
CA ASP A 130 -3.49 -11.25 11.19
C ASP A 130 -3.30 -10.61 12.56
N LEU A 131 -4.27 -9.83 13.00
CA LEU A 131 -4.23 -9.15 14.30
C LEU A 131 -4.66 -10.05 15.46
N GLY A 132 -5.15 -11.26 15.18
CA GLY A 132 -5.64 -12.18 16.20
C GLY A 132 -6.67 -11.52 17.13
N ASP A 133 -6.54 -11.76 18.44
CA ASP A 133 -7.44 -11.19 19.44
C ASP A 133 -7.30 -9.68 19.64
N SER A 134 -6.18 -9.07 19.20
CA SER A 134 -5.95 -7.62 19.31
C SER A 134 -6.97 -6.78 18.55
N VAL A 135 -7.65 -7.37 17.57
CA VAL A 135 -8.75 -6.69 16.85
C VAL A 135 -9.86 -6.23 17.77
N ASN A 136 -10.08 -6.93 18.91
CA ASN A 136 -11.14 -6.63 19.85
C ASN A 136 -10.85 -5.38 20.72
N ASP A 137 -9.59 -4.94 20.77
CA ASP A 137 -9.15 -3.77 21.54
C ASP A 137 -9.13 -2.49 20.68
N ILE A 138 -9.49 -2.60 19.39
CA ILE A 138 -9.44 -1.52 18.43
C ILE A 138 -10.88 -1.13 18.03
N PHE A 139 -11.13 0.16 17.88
CA PHE A 139 -12.41 0.64 17.34
C PHE A 139 -12.67 0.11 15.93
N ASP A 140 -13.90 -0.32 15.66
CA ASP A 140 -14.31 -0.84 14.35
C ASP A 140 -13.94 0.10 13.18
N VAL A 141 -14.05 1.41 13.38
CA VAL A 141 -13.69 2.41 12.38
C VAL A 141 -12.19 2.41 12.08
N GLY A 142 -11.33 2.10 13.07
CA GLY A 142 -9.89 1.96 12.88
C GLY A 142 -9.56 0.75 12.02
N ILE A 143 -10.14 -0.41 12.34
CA ILE A 143 -9.98 -1.63 11.54
C ILE A 143 -10.51 -1.41 10.11
N ALA A 144 -11.70 -0.81 9.96
CA ALA A 144 -12.25 -0.52 8.65
C ALA A 144 -11.36 0.41 7.81
N GLY A 145 -10.74 1.42 8.45
CA GLY A 145 -9.81 2.34 7.78
C GLY A 145 -8.56 1.64 7.22
N PHE A 146 -8.06 0.62 7.90
CA PHE A 146 -6.90 -0.16 7.47
C PHE A 146 -7.26 -1.45 6.73
N SER A 147 -8.51 -1.60 6.29
CA SER A 147 -8.98 -2.77 5.54
C SER A 147 -9.12 -2.47 4.05
N TYR A 148 -8.72 -3.42 3.21
CA TYR A 148 -8.89 -3.38 1.77
C TYR A 148 -9.08 -4.80 1.21
N GLY A 149 -10.05 -5.00 0.32
CA GLY A 149 -10.31 -6.30 -0.31
C GLY A 149 -10.60 -7.44 0.68
N GLY A 150 -11.13 -7.12 1.87
CA GLY A 150 -11.45 -8.10 2.91
C GLY A 150 -10.30 -8.46 3.85
N ASN A 151 -9.12 -7.88 3.69
CA ASN A 151 -7.97 -8.07 4.56
C ASN A 151 -7.60 -6.78 5.29
N VAL A 152 -6.97 -6.91 6.46
CA VAL A 152 -6.40 -5.80 7.23
C VAL A 152 -4.92 -5.67 6.87
N TYR A 153 -4.45 -4.44 6.65
CA TYR A 153 -3.07 -4.16 6.22
C TYR A 153 -2.29 -3.27 7.17
N GLY A 154 -2.90 -2.81 8.24
CA GLY A 154 -2.24 -1.96 9.21
C GLY A 154 -2.87 -2.08 10.60
N PHE A 155 -2.08 -1.73 11.61
CA PHE A 155 -2.54 -1.65 12.99
C PHE A 155 -2.76 -0.15 13.35
N PRO A 156 -4.00 0.29 13.61
CA PRO A 156 -4.27 1.67 13.96
C PRO A 156 -3.79 1.97 15.39
N TYR A 157 -2.78 2.83 15.53
CA TYR A 157 -2.28 3.28 16.84
C TYR A 157 -3.05 4.48 17.39
N ALA A 158 -3.73 5.24 16.53
CA ALA A 158 -4.56 6.37 16.88
C ALA A 158 -5.73 6.52 15.93
N THR A 159 -6.82 7.08 16.42
CA THR A 159 -7.96 7.51 15.61
C THR A 159 -8.16 9.00 15.83
N GLU A 160 -8.10 9.76 14.75
CA GLU A 160 -8.24 11.21 14.75
C GLU A 160 -9.47 11.64 13.93
N ALA A 161 -10.03 12.77 14.27
CA ALA A 161 -11.13 13.38 13.53
C ALA A 161 -10.80 14.83 13.24
N ILE A 162 -11.01 15.24 11.99
CA ILE A 162 -10.95 16.66 11.62
C ILE A 162 -12.26 17.30 12.05
N ALA A 163 -12.17 18.38 12.82
CA ALA A 163 -13.31 19.13 13.30
C ALA A 163 -13.09 20.63 13.14
N MET A 164 -14.17 21.37 12.93
CA MET A 164 -14.15 22.82 12.95
C MET A 164 -14.33 23.30 14.39
N PHE A 165 -13.43 24.13 14.85
CA PHE A 165 -13.54 24.85 16.11
C PHE A 165 -13.90 26.30 15.83
N TYR A 166 -14.80 26.89 16.61
CA TYR A 166 -15.15 28.29 16.52
C TYR A 166 -15.09 28.96 17.88
N ASN A 167 -14.75 30.23 17.88
CA ASN A 167 -14.72 31.04 19.10
C ASN A 167 -16.12 31.66 19.33
N THR A 168 -16.78 31.28 20.42
CA THR A 168 -18.13 31.72 20.79
C THR A 168 -18.21 33.21 21.07
N ASP A 169 -17.09 33.90 21.34
CA ASP A 169 -17.05 35.36 21.56
C ASP A 169 -16.97 36.14 20.23
N LEU A 170 -16.67 35.47 19.13
CA LEU A 170 -16.47 36.08 17.80
C LEU A 170 -17.55 35.72 16.80
N VAL A 171 -18.35 34.68 17.10
CA VAL A 171 -19.38 34.18 16.17
C VAL A 171 -20.70 34.07 16.92
N ASP A 172 -21.75 34.69 16.37
CA ASP A 172 -23.09 34.76 17.01
C ASP A 172 -23.84 33.39 17.00
N GLY A 173 -23.34 32.41 16.26
CA GLY A 173 -23.91 31.07 16.19
C GLY A 173 -23.04 30.10 15.41
N VAL A 174 -23.37 28.80 15.54
CA VAL A 174 -22.72 27.74 14.77
C VAL A 174 -23.37 27.70 13.40
N PRO A 175 -22.62 27.84 12.29
CA PRO A 175 -23.18 27.65 10.96
C PRO A 175 -23.67 26.20 10.82
N SER A 176 -24.84 26.02 10.21
CA SER A 176 -25.45 24.72 9.98
C SER A 176 -25.14 24.15 8.60
N THR A 177 -24.63 24.99 7.73
CA THR A 177 -24.20 24.64 6.37
C THR A 177 -22.86 25.32 6.01
N TRP A 178 -22.25 24.93 4.91
CA TRP A 178 -21.02 25.55 4.42
C TRP A 178 -21.24 26.92 3.77
N GLU A 179 -22.48 27.28 3.46
CA GLU A 179 -22.85 28.55 2.83
C GLU A 179 -23.14 29.66 3.86
N GLU A 180 -23.36 29.32 5.11
CA GLU A 180 -23.52 30.25 6.22
C GLU A 180 -22.18 30.72 6.78
#